data_e67baf1e5f3da5e053bd7f817ba8fe91
#
_entry.id   e67baf1e5f3da5e053bd7f817ba8fe91
#
_cell.length_a   1.000
_cell.length_b   1.000
_cell.length_c   1.000
_cell.angle_alpha   90.00
_cell.angle_beta   90.00
_cell.angle_gamma   90.00
#
_symmetry.space_group_name_H-M   'P 1'
#
loop_
_entity.id
_entity.type
_entity.pdbx_description
1 polymer ?
#
loop_
_entity_poly.entity_id
_entity_poly.type
_entity_poly.pdbx_seq_one_letter_code
_entity_poly.pdbx_strand_id
1 'polypeptide(L)'
;MNLSFYGAARSVTGSRHMLEVPGFSVLLDCGLFQGRRDEAFRRNRDLGFDPKSIGAVLLSHAHIDHAGALPVLPRYGFSGKVYVTRASADLTTIMLEDSARVQESDCRYVNNKERRGGRASVHPVYDSNDVGKIARRFEGVRYGDTLKIAPRLTASFHDAGHILGSASIRIKYTAKGNTTTVLFSGDLGRANMPILRDPEPPPPCDILILESTYGDRLHEQFGEEMTKKAQDLLEHARLYKSKIIVPAFAVGRTQELIMRIKELVGEGRVDPIPIYIDSPLALKATEVFRRHRECFDEETLKTFSSDDDPFASRYIHFISSPEESKRLNTMKGPMVIISSSGMCEGGRVVHHLKHAIQDEANVIVFVGFQAEHTLGRKLVEGWDVVPIFGVPMKRQAQIVKFNGLSAHADRHDLLAYVRAIHPPPSSVFIVHGEEKQALSLAATIQAEHPGMEISVPHMGSTYDV
;
A
#
# COMPACT_ATOMS: atom_id res chain seq x y z
N MET A 1 30.27 -0.23 5.23
CA MET A 1 28.89 -0.68 5.47
C MET A 1 28.24 -0.81 4.10
N ASN A 2 27.54 -1.94 3.80
CA ASN A 2 27.01 -2.16 2.46
C ASN A 2 25.49 -1.99 2.44
N LEU A 3 24.98 -1.35 1.39
CA LEU A 3 23.56 -1.21 1.13
C LEU A 3 23.23 -1.85 -0.23
N SER A 4 22.37 -2.88 -0.21
CA SER A 4 22.00 -3.65 -1.41
C SER A 4 20.51 -3.55 -1.70
N PHE A 5 20.13 -3.50 -2.97
CA PHE A 5 18.77 -3.26 -3.44
C PHE A 5 18.25 -4.49 -4.21
N TYR A 6 17.38 -5.30 -3.59
CA TYR A 6 16.86 -6.55 -4.17
C TYR A 6 15.44 -6.39 -4.76
N GLY A 7 14.85 -5.19 -4.66
CA GLY A 7 13.55 -4.88 -5.23
C GLY A 7 13.18 -3.42 -5.02
N ALA A 8 12.03 -3.00 -5.55
CA ALA A 8 11.58 -1.60 -5.62
C ALA A 8 12.68 -0.63 -6.11
N ALA A 9 13.57 -1.13 -6.95
CA ALA A 9 14.61 -0.37 -7.63
C ALA A 9 14.15 -0.15 -9.08
N ARG A 10 13.85 1.10 -9.44
CA ARG A 10 13.19 1.53 -10.69
C ARG A 10 11.82 0.85 -10.92
N SER A 11 11.15 0.49 -9.86
CA SER A 11 9.82 -0.12 -9.85
C SER A 11 9.12 0.14 -8.51
N VAL A 12 7.80 0.05 -8.47
CA VAL A 12 6.97 0.30 -7.28
C VAL A 12 6.57 -0.97 -6.55
N THR A 13 7.26 -2.11 -6.75
CA THR A 13 6.87 -3.37 -6.10
C THR A 13 8.07 -4.16 -5.61
N GLY A 14 7.85 -4.99 -4.60
CA GLY A 14 8.84 -5.90 -4.06
C GLY A 14 9.95 -5.22 -3.27
N SER A 15 9.60 -4.22 -2.44
CA SER A 15 10.56 -3.49 -1.60
C SER A 15 11.37 -4.43 -0.73
N ARG A 16 12.71 -4.48 -0.98
CA ARG A 16 13.68 -5.32 -0.27
C ARG A 16 15.04 -4.65 -0.35
N HIS A 17 15.48 -4.04 0.75
CA HIS A 17 16.80 -3.40 0.82
C HIS A 17 17.57 -3.97 1.99
N MET A 18 18.82 -4.33 1.78
CA MET A 18 19.64 -4.94 2.82
C MET A 18 20.74 -4.00 3.25
N LEU A 19 20.82 -3.73 4.54
CA LEU A 19 21.90 -3.00 5.19
C LEU A 19 22.79 -4.01 5.92
N GLU A 20 24.04 -4.11 5.48
CA GLU A 20 25.03 -5.00 6.07
C GLU A 20 26.07 -4.21 6.85
N VAL A 21 26.19 -4.53 8.14
CA VAL A 21 27.27 -4.05 9.00
C VAL A 21 28.15 -5.23 9.43
N PRO A 22 29.38 -5.02 9.88
CA PRO A 22 30.24 -6.11 10.31
C PRO A 22 29.57 -7.05 11.32
N GLY A 23 29.29 -8.29 10.87
CA GLY A 23 28.71 -9.37 11.67
C GLY A 23 27.18 -9.33 11.80
N PHE A 24 26.45 -8.44 11.12
CA PHE A 24 25.00 -8.40 11.19
C PHE A 24 24.36 -7.78 9.94
N SER A 25 23.29 -8.39 9.44
CA SER A 25 22.55 -7.90 8.29
C SER A 25 21.10 -7.58 8.69
N VAL A 26 20.60 -6.44 8.26
CA VAL A 26 19.22 -5.98 8.46
C VAL A 26 18.54 -5.88 7.11
N LEU A 27 17.37 -6.48 6.98
CA LEU A 27 16.52 -6.32 5.81
C LEU A 27 15.47 -5.21 6.09
N LEU A 28 15.40 -4.22 5.22
CA LEU A 28 14.39 -3.16 5.21
C LEU A 28 13.30 -3.59 4.25
N ASP A 29 12.13 -3.91 4.78
CA ASP A 29 10.99 -4.51 4.10
C ASP A 29 11.30 -5.89 3.46
N CYS A 30 10.25 -6.61 3.13
CA CYS A 30 10.31 -7.87 2.39
C CYS A 30 9.02 -8.06 1.59
N GLY A 31 8.89 -7.32 0.50
CA GLY A 31 7.67 -7.23 -0.30
C GLY A 31 7.54 -8.28 -1.40
N LEU A 32 6.32 -8.49 -1.88
CA LEU A 32 6.06 -9.25 -3.10
C LEU A 32 6.14 -8.35 -4.33
N PHE A 33 6.73 -8.88 -5.40
CA PHE A 33 6.60 -8.29 -6.73
C PHE A 33 5.19 -8.51 -7.25
N GLN A 34 4.62 -7.47 -7.85
CA GLN A 34 3.33 -7.47 -8.52
C GLN A 34 3.51 -7.16 -10.02
N GLY A 35 2.45 -7.30 -10.82
CA GLY A 35 2.48 -7.05 -12.25
C GLY A 35 2.39 -8.33 -13.09
N ARG A 36 3.19 -8.46 -14.15
CA ARG A 36 3.11 -9.60 -15.08
C ARG A 36 3.28 -10.93 -14.36
N ARG A 37 2.27 -11.81 -14.46
CA ARG A 37 2.13 -13.04 -13.66
C ARG A 37 3.38 -13.92 -13.69
N ASP A 38 3.96 -14.17 -14.87
CA ASP A 38 5.14 -15.05 -15.00
C ASP A 38 6.41 -14.44 -14.39
N GLU A 39 6.54 -13.13 -14.47
CA GLU A 39 7.67 -12.39 -13.90
C GLU A 39 7.55 -12.31 -12.38
N ALA A 40 6.39 -11.90 -11.87
CA ALA A 40 6.09 -11.85 -10.45
C ALA A 40 6.26 -13.23 -9.80
N PHE A 41 5.79 -14.30 -10.47
CA PHE A 41 5.93 -15.66 -9.99
C PHE A 41 7.40 -16.11 -9.82
N ARG A 42 8.28 -15.76 -10.76
CA ARG A 42 9.73 -16.07 -10.68
C ARG A 42 10.39 -15.25 -9.58
N ARG A 43 10.21 -13.92 -9.58
CA ARG A 43 10.84 -12.99 -8.63
C ARG A 43 10.42 -13.24 -7.18
N ASN A 44 9.19 -13.70 -6.96
CA ASN A 44 8.69 -13.97 -5.61
C ASN A 44 9.18 -15.30 -5.03
N ARG A 45 9.78 -16.18 -5.85
CA ARG A 45 10.44 -17.43 -5.40
C ARG A 45 11.94 -17.29 -5.21
N ASP A 46 12.54 -16.33 -5.89
CA ASP A 46 13.95 -15.97 -5.73
C ASP A 46 14.03 -14.65 -4.95
N LEU A 47 14.54 -14.73 -3.74
CA LEU A 47 14.71 -13.55 -2.89
C LEU A 47 15.93 -12.71 -3.28
N GLY A 48 16.90 -13.31 -4.00
CA GLY A 48 18.18 -12.69 -4.37
C GLY A 48 19.22 -12.65 -3.24
N PHE A 49 18.89 -13.15 -2.05
CA PHE A 49 19.76 -13.23 -0.87
C PHE A 49 19.46 -14.48 -0.04
N ASP A 50 20.39 -14.88 0.84
CA ASP A 50 20.19 -16.00 1.77
C ASP A 50 19.47 -15.52 3.04
N PRO A 51 18.22 -15.96 3.32
CA PRO A 51 17.49 -15.59 4.53
C PRO A 51 18.16 -15.96 5.84
N LYS A 52 19.06 -16.95 5.84
CA LYS A 52 19.83 -17.34 7.04
C LYS A 52 20.82 -16.26 7.48
N SER A 53 21.31 -15.43 6.54
CA SER A 53 22.24 -14.34 6.85
C SER A 53 21.56 -13.15 7.50
N ILE A 54 20.21 -13.04 7.48
CA ILE A 54 19.48 -11.91 8.01
C ILE A 54 19.33 -12.05 9.51
N GLY A 55 19.83 -11.06 10.26
CA GLY A 55 19.69 -10.98 11.71
C GLY A 55 18.36 -10.41 12.15
N ALA A 56 17.82 -9.44 11.42
CA ALA A 56 16.53 -8.82 11.70
C ALA A 56 15.88 -8.25 10.43
N VAL A 57 14.56 -8.10 10.45
CA VAL A 57 13.79 -7.31 9.48
C VAL A 57 13.24 -6.08 10.18
N LEU A 58 13.32 -4.91 9.54
CA LEU A 58 12.63 -3.70 9.94
C LEU A 58 11.55 -3.42 8.90
N LEU A 59 10.30 -3.55 9.27
CA LEU A 59 9.15 -3.41 8.37
C LEU A 59 8.57 -2.00 8.49
N SER A 60 8.55 -1.27 7.39
CA SER A 60 8.01 0.09 7.33
C SER A 60 6.49 0.12 7.47
N HIS A 61 5.77 -0.73 6.76
CA HIS A 61 4.31 -0.80 6.80
C HIS A 61 3.76 -2.10 6.18
N ALA A 62 2.42 -2.23 6.21
CA ALA A 62 1.75 -3.50 5.94
C ALA A 62 1.43 -3.79 4.47
N HIS A 63 1.68 -2.88 3.51
CA HIS A 63 1.36 -3.16 2.10
C HIS A 63 2.10 -4.40 1.58
N ILE A 64 1.47 -5.12 0.67
CA ILE A 64 1.98 -6.42 0.17
C ILE A 64 3.31 -6.28 -0.58
N ASP A 65 3.56 -5.18 -1.22
CA ASP A 65 4.83 -4.86 -1.89
C ASP A 65 5.96 -4.47 -0.90
N HIS A 66 5.65 -4.36 0.41
CA HIS A 66 6.60 -4.14 1.52
C HIS A 66 6.67 -5.33 2.48
N ALA A 67 5.57 -6.02 2.73
CA ALA A 67 5.47 -7.09 3.73
C ALA A 67 5.23 -8.48 3.12
N GLY A 68 4.76 -8.54 1.86
CA GLY A 68 4.14 -9.72 1.30
C GLY A 68 5.02 -10.95 1.15
N ALA A 69 6.35 -10.80 1.11
CA ALA A 69 7.26 -11.95 1.04
C ALA A 69 7.81 -12.39 2.41
N LEU A 70 7.45 -11.71 3.50
CA LEU A 70 7.87 -12.10 4.86
C LEU A 70 7.62 -13.59 5.19
N PRO A 71 6.47 -14.21 4.83
CA PRO A 71 6.22 -15.61 5.14
C PRO A 71 7.17 -16.59 4.47
N VAL A 72 7.87 -16.16 3.41
CA VAL A 72 8.87 -16.97 2.71
C VAL A 72 10.15 -17.14 3.53
N LEU A 73 10.52 -16.13 4.31
CA LEU A 73 11.79 -16.09 5.04
C LEU A 73 12.01 -17.29 5.98
N PRO A 74 11.05 -17.69 6.83
CA PRO A 74 11.22 -18.85 7.72
C PRO A 74 11.38 -20.18 6.97
N ARG A 75 10.82 -20.32 5.76
CA ARG A 75 11.03 -21.53 4.93
C ARG A 75 12.50 -21.76 4.58
N TYR A 76 13.24 -20.65 4.42
CA TYR A 76 14.66 -20.68 4.06
C TYR A 76 15.59 -20.38 5.23
N GLY A 77 15.09 -20.52 6.47
CA GLY A 77 15.91 -20.54 7.67
C GLY A 77 16.11 -19.21 8.39
N PHE A 78 15.35 -18.15 8.04
CA PHE A 78 15.32 -16.94 8.84
C PHE A 78 14.83 -17.23 10.26
N SER A 79 15.61 -16.81 11.25
CA SER A 79 15.33 -17.03 12.67
C SER A 79 15.23 -15.72 13.48
N GLY A 80 15.51 -14.57 12.86
CA GLY A 80 15.50 -13.25 13.49
C GLY A 80 14.11 -12.74 13.86
N LYS A 81 14.05 -11.53 14.43
CA LYS A 81 12.82 -10.78 14.71
C LYS A 81 12.46 -9.89 13.54
N VAL A 82 11.17 -9.60 13.40
CA VAL A 82 10.61 -8.56 12.52
C VAL A 82 10.13 -7.42 13.42
N TYR A 83 10.86 -6.32 13.45
CA TYR A 83 10.46 -5.12 14.17
C TYR A 83 9.51 -4.31 13.31
N VAL A 84 8.38 -3.93 13.87
CA VAL A 84 7.28 -3.28 13.16
C VAL A 84 6.40 -2.53 14.14
N THR A 85 5.76 -1.43 13.76
CA THR A 85 4.78 -0.77 14.64
C THR A 85 3.64 -1.72 15.00
N ARG A 86 3.00 -1.52 16.15
CA ARG A 86 1.91 -2.40 16.60
C ARG A 86 0.76 -2.46 15.61
N ALA A 87 0.36 -1.31 15.09
CA ALA A 87 -0.71 -1.23 14.09
C ALA A 87 -0.34 -1.93 12.79
N SER A 88 0.88 -1.71 12.28
CA SER A 88 1.37 -2.44 11.09
C SER A 88 1.50 -3.94 11.32
N ALA A 89 1.84 -4.41 12.54
CA ALA A 89 1.88 -5.84 12.85
C ALA A 89 0.51 -6.51 12.69
N ASP A 90 -0.53 -5.88 13.26
CA ASP A 90 -1.91 -6.37 13.15
C ASP A 90 -2.40 -6.33 11.70
N LEU A 91 -2.18 -5.22 10.98
CA LEU A 91 -2.53 -5.10 9.56
C LEU A 91 -1.78 -6.12 8.70
N THR A 92 -0.46 -6.25 8.89
CA THR A 92 0.37 -7.21 8.15
C THR A 92 -0.15 -8.63 8.32
N THR A 93 -0.53 -9.00 9.54
CA THR A 93 -1.05 -10.34 9.82
C THR A 93 -2.30 -10.65 8.99
N ILE A 94 -3.32 -9.77 9.02
CA ILE A 94 -4.56 -10.00 8.27
C ILE A 94 -4.35 -9.94 6.76
N MET A 95 -3.44 -9.09 6.27
CA MET A 95 -3.12 -8.97 4.85
C MET A 95 -2.38 -10.20 4.33
N LEU A 96 -1.42 -10.73 5.08
CA LEU A 96 -0.70 -11.96 4.74
C LEU A 96 -1.61 -13.19 4.75
N GLU A 97 -2.53 -13.27 5.73
CA GLU A 97 -3.56 -14.33 5.78
C GLU A 97 -4.49 -14.28 4.56
N ASP A 98 -4.90 -13.08 4.14
CA ASP A 98 -5.75 -12.90 2.96
C ASP A 98 -4.98 -13.26 1.69
N SER A 99 -3.75 -12.78 1.55
CA SER A 99 -2.86 -13.10 0.42
C SER A 99 -2.59 -14.61 0.32
N ALA A 100 -2.32 -15.30 1.43
CA ALA A 100 -2.15 -16.75 1.44
C ALA A 100 -3.39 -17.47 0.92
N ARG A 101 -4.59 -17.11 1.41
CA ARG A 101 -5.86 -17.70 0.95
C ARG A 101 -6.12 -17.48 -0.53
N VAL A 102 -5.82 -16.27 -1.04
CA VAL A 102 -5.94 -15.96 -2.47
C VAL A 102 -5.00 -16.85 -3.28
N GLN A 103 -3.72 -16.92 -2.92
CA GLN A 103 -2.72 -17.76 -3.58
C GLN A 103 -3.09 -19.26 -3.57
N GLU A 104 -3.54 -19.78 -2.42
CA GLU A 104 -4.00 -21.16 -2.29
C GLU A 104 -5.22 -21.46 -3.18
N SER A 105 -6.16 -20.50 -3.27
CA SER A 105 -7.35 -20.61 -4.11
C SER A 105 -6.99 -20.60 -5.59
N ASP A 106 -6.11 -19.70 -6.01
CA ASP A 106 -5.63 -19.60 -7.38
C ASP A 106 -4.89 -20.88 -7.80
N CYS A 107 -4.01 -21.39 -6.95
CA CYS A 107 -3.30 -22.66 -7.20
C CYS A 107 -4.27 -23.83 -7.34
N ARG A 108 -5.29 -23.92 -6.47
CA ARG A 108 -6.34 -24.95 -6.59
C ARG A 108 -7.09 -24.84 -7.93
N TYR A 109 -7.46 -23.63 -8.31
CA TYR A 109 -8.15 -23.38 -9.59
C TYR A 109 -7.31 -23.83 -10.79
N VAL A 110 -6.04 -23.40 -10.86
CA VAL A 110 -5.11 -23.76 -11.94
C VAL A 110 -4.89 -25.27 -11.97
N ASN A 111 -4.58 -25.88 -10.83
CA ASN A 111 -4.32 -27.33 -10.75
C ASN A 111 -5.55 -28.17 -11.15
N ASN A 112 -6.76 -27.74 -10.81
CA ASN A 112 -7.98 -28.42 -11.23
C ASN A 112 -8.23 -28.32 -12.74
N LYS A 113 -7.87 -27.18 -13.34
CA LYS A 113 -7.97 -26.97 -14.80
C LYS A 113 -6.91 -27.77 -15.57
N GLU A 114 -5.69 -27.86 -15.03
CA GLU A 114 -4.54 -28.49 -15.69
C GLU A 114 -4.41 -30.01 -15.42
N ARG A 115 -5.13 -30.57 -14.44
CA ARG A 115 -5.20 -32.04 -14.24
C ARG A 115 -5.56 -32.80 -15.51
N ARG A 116 -6.25 -32.15 -16.46
CA ARG A 116 -6.59 -32.72 -17.78
C ARG A 116 -5.44 -32.67 -18.79
N GLY A 117 -4.30 -32.00 -18.50
CA GLY A 117 -3.19 -31.78 -19.43
C GLY A 117 -1.83 -32.33 -19.00
N GLY A 118 -1.74 -33.03 -17.85
CA GLY A 118 -0.48 -33.68 -17.39
C GLY A 118 0.65 -32.73 -16.97
N ARG A 119 0.36 -31.45 -16.70
CA ARG A 119 1.37 -30.48 -16.22
C ARG A 119 1.63 -30.62 -14.71
N ALA A 120 2.83 -30.22 -14.29
CA ALA A 120 3.21 -30.21 -12.88
C ALA A 120 2.31 -29.26 -12.05
N SER A 121 1.98 -29.67 -10.82
CA SER A 121 1.16 -28.87 -9.91
C SER A 121 1.84 -27.56 -9.55
N VAL A 122 1.07 -26.46 -9.57
CA VAL A 122 1.50 -25.13 -9.13
C VAL A 122 1.27 -25.01 -7.61
N HIS A 123 2.26 -24.50 -6.90
CA HIS A 123 2.18 -24.25 -5.46
C HIS A 123 2.19 -22.74 -5.15
N PRO A 124 1.51 -22.29 -4.09
CA PRO A 124 1.57 -20.91 -3.66
C PRO A 124 3.03 -20.54 -3.24
N VAL A 125 3.35 -19.25 -3.29
CA VAL A 125 4.64 -18.74 -2.82
C VAL A 125 4.80 -19.03 -1.33
N TYR A 126 3.72 -18.91 -0.57
CA TYR A 126 3.59 -19.32 0.84
C TYR A 126 2.12 -19.68 1.15
N ASP A 127 1.91 -20.34 2.25
CA ASP A 127 0.59 -20.75 2.76
C ASP A 127 0.27 -20.14 4.13
N SER A 128 -0.92 -20.42 4.64
CA SER A 128 -1.39 -19.92 5.94
C SER A 128 -0.50 -20.37 7.13
N ASN A 129 0.17 -21.52 7.04
CA ASN A 129 1.09 -21.98 8.09
C ASN A 129 2.35 -21.12 8.14
N ASP A 130 2.86 -20.68 6.99
CA ASP A 130 4.02 -19.82 6.92
C ASP A 130 3.73 -18.42 7.45
N VAL A 131 2.50 -17.92 7.21
CA VAL A 131 2.01 -16.68 7.86
C VAL A 131 2.05 -16.82 9.37
N GLY A 132 1.56 -17.94 9.92
CA GLY A 132 1.64 -18.20 11.36
C GLY A 132 3.06 -18.28 11.91
N LYS A 133 4.05 -18.75 11.12
CA LYS A 133 5.47 -18.78 11.53
C LYS A 133 6.07 -17.39 11.61
N ILE A 134 5.81 -16.52 10.63
CA ILE A 134 6.39 -15.17 10.62
C ILE A 134 5.69 -14.24 11.61
N ALA A 135 4.38 -14.35 11.78
CA ALA A 135 3.62 -13.53 12.74
C ALA A 135 4.14 -13.69 14.18
N ARG A 136 4.61 -14.89 14.57
CA ARG A 136 5.24 -15.13 15.88
C ARG A 136 6.59 -14.46 16.05
N ARG A 137 7.18 -13.88 14.99
CA ARG A 137 8.46 -13.16 15.02
C ARG A 137 8.27 -11.64 15.05
N PHE A 138 7.04 -11.16 14.96
CA PHE A 138 6.74 -9.74 15.06
C PHE A 138 7.05 -9.23 16.46
N GLU A 139 7.83 -8.16 16.52
CA GLU A 139 8.14 -7.40 17.71
C GLU A 139 7.53 -6.00 17.53
N GLY A 140 6.41 -5.75 18.19
CA GLY A 140 5.67 -4.49 18.08
C GLY A 140 6.40 -3.34 18.77
N VAL A 141 6.70 -2.28 18.03
CA VAL A 141 7.41 -1.10 18.49
C VAL A 141 6.48 0.11 18.60
N ARG A 142 6.87 1.13 19.36
CA ARG A 142 6.22 2.45 19.42
C ARG A 142 7.02 3.44 18.59
N TYR A 143 6.34 4.43 18.04
CA TYR A 143 7.01 5.57 17.42
C TYR A 143 7.92 6.29 18.44
N GLY A 144 9.08 6.74 17.96
CA GLY A 144 10.08 7.47 18.75
C GLY A 144 10.96 6.60 19.65
N ASP A 145 10.57 5.37 20.00
CA ASP A 145 11.38 4.49 20.83
C ASP A 145 12.68 4.09 20.11
N THR A 146 13.80 4.14 20.81
CA THR A 146 15.09 3.64 20.32
C THR A 146 15.29 2.19 20.73
N LEU A 147 15.41 1.31 19.74
CA LEU A 147 15.54 -0.13 19.91
C LEU A 147 16.97 -0.58 19.64
N LYS A 148 17.50 -1.44 20.48
CA LYS A 148 18.76 -2.13 20.22
C LYS A 148 18.51 -3.36 19.35
N ILE A 149 18.92 -3.31 18.08
CA ILE A 149 18.75 -4.40 17.12
C ILE A 149 19.90 -5.41 17.23
N ALA A 150 21.14 -4.90 17.33
CA ALA A 150 22.35 -5.69 17.50
C ALA A 150 23.40 -4.89 18.28
N PRO A 151 24.56 -5.47 18.65
CA PRO A 151 25.65 -4.69 19.16
C PRO A 151 26.02 -3.55 18.20
N ARG A 152 26.07 -2.30 18.68
CA ARG A 152 26.36 -1.09 17.89
C ARG A 152 25.34 -0.69 16.84
N LEU A 153 24.18 -1.37 16.79
CA LEU A 153 23.10 -1.10 15.85
C LEU A 153 21.79 -0.82 16.60
N THR A 154 21.24 0.37 16.41
CA THR A 154 19.94 0.76 16.95
C THR A 154 19.02 1.24 15.84
N ALA A 155 17.70 1.16 16.07
CA ALA A 155 16.70 1.69 15.15
C ALA A 155 15.60 2.44 15.90
N SER A 156 14.97 3.40 15.24
CA SER A 156 13.75 4.08 15.70
C SER A 156 12.77 4.23 14.54
N PHE A 157 11.48 4.17 14.87
CA PHE A 157 10.36 4.26 13.91
C PHE A 157 9.69 5.61 14.11
N HIS A 158 9.43 6.32 13.01
CA HIS A 158 8.80 7.64 12.97
C HIS A 158 7.57 7.58 12.09
N ASP A 159 6.48 8.25 12.48
CA ASP A 159 5.23 8.17 11.74
C ASP A 159 5.40 8.69 10.30
N ALA A 160 5.12 7.84 9.32
CA ALA A 160 5.23 8.18 7.91
C ALA A 160 3.91 8.73 7.32
N GLY A 161 2.80 8.67 8.05
CA GLY A 161 1.50 9.23 7.64
C GLY A 161 0.88 8.60 6.39
N HIS A 162 1.38 7.44 5.92
CA HIS A 162 0.97 6.81 4.66
C HIS A 162 -0.26 5.90 4.83
N ILE A 163 -0.15 4.91 5.71
CA ILE A 163 -1.28 4.08 6.17
C ILE A 163 -1.15 3.86 7.68
N LEU A 164 -2.19 3.30 8.28
CA LEU A 164 -2.22 3.03 9.73
C LEU A 164 -0.96 2.26 10.15
N GLY A 165 -0.17 2.87 11.03
CA GLY A 165 1.05 2.27 11.55
C GLY A 165 2.28 2.38 10.65
N SER A 166 2.20 3.03 9.49
CA SER A 166 3.36 3.22 8.60
C SER A 166 4.48 4.02 9.29
N ALA A 167 5.72 3.69 8.97
CA ALA A 167 6.87 4.34 9.58
C ALA A 167 8.01 4.56 8.59
N SER A 168 8.67 5.71 8.69
CA SER A 168 10.06 5.86 8.30
C SER A 168 10.96 5.30 9.39
N ILE A 169 12.10 4.73 9.00
CA ILE A 169 12.96 3.97 9.91
C ILE A 169 14.36 4.56 9.92
N ARG A 170 14.75 5.09 11.08
CA ARG A 170 16.12 5.59 11.30
C ARG A 170 16.97 4.50 11.93
N ILE A 171 18.11 4.21 11.32
CA ILE A 171 19.08 3.20 11.78
C ILE A 171 20.38 3.90 12.09
N LYS A 172 20.96 3.61 13.26
CA LYS A 172 22.26 4.12 13.67
C LYS A 172 23.24 2.96 13.88
N TYR A 173 24.37 3.03 13.20
CA TYR A 173 25.49 2.13 13.40
C TYR A 173 26.69 2.87 13.94
N THR A 174 27.19 2.44 15.10
CA THR A 174 28.35 3.08 15.77
C THR A 174 29.55 2.14 15.75
N ALA A 175 30.64 2.55 15.11
CA ALA A 175 31.89 1.80 15.08
C ALA A 175 33.10 2.72 15.24
N LYS A 176 34.07 2.31 16.04
CA LYS A 176 35.33 3.06 16.28
C LYS A 176 35.12 4.53 16.65
N GLY A 177 34.05 4.86 17.39
CA GLY A 177 33.72 6.23 17.81
C GLY A 177 32.93 7.05 16.78
N ASN A 178 32.78 6.58 15.56
CA ASN A 178 31.96 7.22 14.51
C ASN A 178 30.57 6.58 14.45
N THR A 179 29.55 7.42 14.22
CA THR A 179 28.16 6.95 14.02
C THR A 179 27.71 7.30 12.61
N THR A 180 27.28 6.31 11.85
CA THR A 180 26.60 6.51 10.57
C THR A 180 25.10 6.26 10.75
N THR A 181 24.30 7.15 10.21
CA THR A 181 22.83 7.12 10.33
C THR A 181 22.19 6.96 8.96
N VAL A 182 21.38 5.92 8.79
CA VAL A 182 20.58 5.66 7.59
C VAL A 182 19.12 5.93 7.93
N LEU A 183 18.42 6.69 7.07
CA LEU A 183 16.98 6.88 7.13
C LEU A 183 16.34 6.20 5.93
N PHE A 184 15.49 5.23 6.18
CA PHE A 184 14.62 4.61 5.18
C PHE A 184 13.22 5.23 5.29
N SER A 185 12.77 5.89 4.24
CA SER A 185 11.45 6.56 4.26
C SER A 185 10.28 5.59 4.40
N GLY A 186 10.44 4.33 3.94
CA GLY A 186 9.28 3.54 3.57
C GLY A 186 8.47 4.30 2.52
N ASP A 187 7.15 4.16 2.55
CA ASP A 187 6.24 5.02 1.81
C ASP A 187 5.81 6.19 2.68
N LEU A 188 5.90 7.39 2.13
CA LEU A 188 5.53 8.63 2.83
C LEU A 188 4.10 9.04 2.49
N GLY A 189 3.39 9.47 3.51
CA GLY A 189 2.06 10.04 3.39
C GLY A 189 2.07 11.53 3.04
N ARG A 190 0.88 12.09 3.04
CA ARG A 190 0.62 13.51 2.79
C ARG A 190 0.09 14.18 4.04
N ALA A 191 0.39 15.44 4.22
CA ALA A 191 -0.22 16.24 5.27
C ALA A 191 -1.72 16.50 5.00
N ASN A 192 -2.47 16.70 6.07
CA ASN A 192 -3.90 17.01 6.07
C ASN A 192 -4.80 15.91 5.42
N MET A 193 -4.35 14.66 5.45
CA MET A 193 -5.21 13.53 5.09
C MET A 193 -6.07 13.11 6.29
N PRO A 194 -7.32 12.67 6.06
CA PRO A 194 -8.19 12.30 7.17
C PRO A 194 -7.71 11.03 7.88
N ILE A 195 -8.10 10.86 9.13
CA ILE A 195 -7.87 9.72 10.01
C ILE A 195 -6.49 9.72 10.65
N LEU A 196 -5.44 9.82 9.86
CA LEU A 196 -4.07 9.60 10.32
C LEU A 196 -3.38 10.92 10.64
N ARG A 197 -2.42 10.87 11.56
CA ARG A 197 -1.52 11.99 11.78
C ARG A 197 -0.71 12.29 10.53
N ASP A 198 -0.33 13.54 10.38
CA ASP A 198 0.63 13.96 9.36
C ASP A 198 1.97 13.23 9.53
N PRO A 199 2.73 13.04 8.44
CA PRO A 199 4.09 12.52 8.53
C PRO A 199 4.93 13.32 9.52
N GLU A 200 5.66 12.63 10.40
CA GLU A 200 6.64 13.30 11.27
C GLU A 200 7.77 13.92 10.45
N PRO A 201 8.32 15.08 10.86
CA PRO A 201 9.52 15.62 10.24
C PRO A 201 10.66 14.59 10.25
N PRO A 202 11.43 14.46 9.15
CA PRO A 202 12.49 13.47 9.07
C PRO A 202 13.57 13.74 10.12
N PRO A 203 14.01 12.71 10.87
CA PRO A 203 15.15 12.85 11.75
C PRO A 203 16.46 13.03 10.95
N PRO A 204 17.49 13.67 11.50
CA PRO A 204 18.79 13.80 10.84
C PRO A 204 19.38 12.45 10.45
N CYS A 205 19.99 12.40 9.23
CA CYS A 205 20.66 11.21 8.73
C CYS A 205 21.83 11.57 7.80
N ASP A 206 22.77 10.64 7.68
CA ASP A 206 23.89 10.76 6.74
C ASP A 206 23.51 10.21 5.36
N ILE A 207 22.64 9.19 5.34
CA ILE A 207 22.19 8.47 4.16
C ILE A 207 20.66 8.40 4.19
N LEU A 208 20.03 8.79 3.07
CA LEU A 208 18.58 8.69 2.89
C LEU A 208 18.24 7.67 1.81
N ILE A 209 17.32 6.75 2.11
CA ILE A 209 16.66 5.88 1.12
C ILE A 209 15.23 6.40 1.00
N LEU A 210 14.90 6.98 -0.16
CA LEU A 210 13.67 7.75 -0.37
C LEU A 210 12.79 7.13 -1.44
N GLU A 211 11.47 7.00 -1.16
CA GLU A 211 10.49 6.62 -2.17
C GLU A 211 10.35 7.66 -3.30
N SER A 212 9.78 7.25 -4.43
CA SER A 212 9.58 8.12 -5.59
C SER A 212 8.34 7.80 -6.42
N THR A 213 7.31 7.23 -5.79
CA THR A 213 6.06 6.83 -6.47
C THR A 213 5.43 7.94 -7.30
N TYR A 214 5.44 9.17 -6.78
CA TYR A 214 4.95 10.36 -7.46
C TYR A 214 6.06 11.42 -7.69
N GLY A 215 7.29 10.99 -7.87
CA GLY A 215 8.45 11.88 -8.03
C GLY A 215 8.44 12.82 -9.23
N ASP A 216 7.54 12.63 -10.20
CA ASP A 216 7.43 13.46 -11.41
C ASP A 216 6.19 14.37 -11.45
N ARG A 217 5.28 14.30 -10.44
CA ARG A 217 3.99 14.98 -10.50
C ARG A 217 3.50 15.47 -9.15
N LEU A 218 2.51 16.38 -9.19
CA LEU A 218 1.78 16.87 -8.04
C LEU A 218 0.39 16.22 -7.99
N HIS A 219 -0.16 16.15 -6.80
CA HIS A 219 -1.56 15.76 -6.61
C HIS A 219 -2.49 16.94 -6.77
N GLU A 220 -3.71 16.66 -7.24
CA GLU A 220 -4.81 17.59 -7.09
C GLU A 220 -5.11 17.75 -5.59
N GLN A 221 -5.36 18.98 -5.16
CA GLN A 221 -5.79 19.22 -3.79
C GLN A 221 -7.22 18.74 -3.60
N PHE A 222 -7.52 18.11 -2.45
CA PHE A 222 -8.89 17.79 -2.08
C PHE A 222 -9.57 19.08 -1.63
N GLY A 223 -10.19 19.76 -2.58
CA GLY A 223 -10.87 21.04 -2.36
C GLY A 223 -12.34 21.00 -2.79
N GLU A 224 -12.95 22.17 -2.87
CA GLU A 224 -14.38 22.34 -3.20
C GLU A 224 -14.75 21.71 -4.57
N GLU A 225 -13.85 21.77 -5.56
CA GLU A 225 -14.09 21.16 -6.88
C GLU A 225 -14.24 19.63 -6.79
N MET A 226 -13.38 18.97 -6.03
CA MET A 226 -13.43 17.53 -5.84
C MET A 226 -14.65 17.11 -5.02
N THR A 227 -14.99 17.90 -4.01
CA THR A 227 -16.21 17.74 -3.22
C THR A 227 -17.45 17.84 -4.10
N LYS A 228 -17.54 18.87 -4.95
CA LYS A 228 -18.64 19.04 -5.90
C LYS A 228 -18.71 17.86 -6.87
N LYS A 229 -17.60 17.40 -7.39
CA LYS A 229 -17.55 16.21 -8.25
C LYS A 229 -18.08 14.95 -7.57
N ALA A 230 -17.79 14.77 -6.27
CA ALA A 230 -18.35 13.66 -5.49
C ALA A 230 -19.87 13.81 -5.29
N GLN A 231 -20.34 15.03 -5.02
CA GLN A 231 -21.78 15.34 -4.94
C GLN A 231 -22.52 15.03 -6.25
N ASP A 232 -21.98 15.52 -7.39
CA ASP A 232 -22.57 15.30 -8.71
C ASP A 232 -22.67 13.80 -9.04
N LEU A 233 -21.67 12.99 -8.66
CA LEU A 233 -21.68 11.54 -8.83
C LEU A 233 -22.75 10.84 -7.98
N LEU A 234 -22.92 11.24 -6.71
CA LEU A 234 -23.94 10.66 -5.83
C LEU A 234 -25.34 11.04 -6.30
N GLU A 235 -25.53 12.28 -6.76
CA GLU A 235 -26.78 12.73 -7.34
C GLU A 235 -27.08 12.02 -8.67
N HIS A 236 -26.09 11.85 -9.55
CA HIS A 236 -26.21 11.03 -10.77
C HIS A 236 -26.71 9.62 -10.43
N ALA A 237 -26.06 8.95 -9.45
CA ALA A 237 -26.49 7.62 -9.04
C ALA A 237 -27.95 7.58 -8.58
N ARG A 238 -28.40 8.62 -7.87
CA ARG A 238 -29.76 8.76 -7.37
C ARG A 238 -30.78 8.97 -8.49
N LEU A 239 -30.48 9.87 -9.43
CA LEU A 239 -31.36 10.21 -10.55
C LEU A 239 -31.53 9.00 -11.50
N TYR A 240 -30.45 8.34 -11.86
CA TYR A 240 -30.46 7.23 -12.82
C TYR A 240 -30.64 5.84 -12.17
N LYS A 241 -30.79 5.79 -10.83
CA LYS A 241 -30.83 4.54 -10.05
C LYS A 241 -29.68 3.61 -10.40
N SER A 242 -28.50 4.18 -10.58
CA SER A 242 -27.31 3.51 -11.08
C SER A 242 -26.37 3.06 -9.92
N LYS A 243 -25.31 2.37 -10.29
CA LYS A 243 -24.27 1.91 -9.37
C LYS A 243 -23.00 2.73 -9.56
N ILE A 244 -22.39 3.13 -8.47
CA ILE A 244 -21.02 3.64 -8.43
C ILE A 244 -20.13 2.49 -7.94
N ILE A 245 -19.25 1.99 -8.80
CA ILE A 245 -18.27 0.97 -8.42
C ILE A 245 -16.94 1.67 -8.12
N VAL A 246 -16.42 1.47 -6.91
CA VAL A 246 -15.17 2.08 -6.47
C VAL A 246 -14.14 0.99 -6.17
N PRO A 247 -13.24 0.68 -7.11
CA PRO A 247 -12.07 -0.14 -6.84
C PRO A 247 -11.19 0.55 -5.80
N ALA A 248 -11.02 -0.06 -4.64
CA ALA A 248 -10.24 0.52 -3.55
C ALA A 248 -9.39 -0.53 -2.84
N PHE A 249 -8.23 -0.11 -2.31
CA PHE A 249 -7.48 -0.95 -1.39
C PHE A 249 -8.26 -1.14 -0.09
N ALA A 250 -8.17 -2.33 0.47
CA ALA A 250 -8.89 -2.71 1.68
C ALA A 250 -8.40 -1.94 2.92
N VAL A 251 -7.15 -1.50 2.91
CA VAL A 251 -6.49 -0.75 3.98
C VAL A 251 -6.25 0.69 3.55
N GLY A 252 -6.56 1.64 4.41
CA GLY A 252 -6.40 3.08 4.23
C GLY A 252 -7.51 3.67 3.36
N ARG A 253 -7.47 3.42 2.07
CA ARG A 253 -8.37 4.05 1.09
C ARG A 253 -9.85 3.79 1.34
N THR A 254 -10.23 2.57 1.70
CA THR A 254 -11.63 2.26 2.04
C THR A 254 -12.10 3.05 3.25
N GLN A 255 -11.29 3.17 4.30
CA GLN A 255 -11.62 3.90 5.53
C GLN A 255 -11.74 5.41 5.26
N GLU A 256 -10.84 5.99 4.47
CA GLU A 256 -10.92 7.40 4.09
C GLU A 256 -12.18 7.72 3.28
N LEU A 257 -12.54 6.86 2.30
CA LEU A 257 -13.77 7.02 1.53
C LEU A 257 -15.01 6.99 2.42
N ILE A 258 -15.05 6.08 3.39
CA ILE A 258 -16.13 5.99 4.37
C ILE A 258 -16.26 7.32 5.12
N MET A 259 -15.16 7.85 5.65
CA MET A 259 -15.16 9.12 6.39
C MET A 259 -15.62 10.29 5.52
N ARG A 260 -15.01 10.45 4.33
CA ARG A 260 -15.36 11.55 3.41
C ARG A 260 -16.82 11.56 3.02
N ILE A 261 -17.41 10.38 2.73
CA ILE A 261 -18.84 10.31 2.41
C ILE A 261 -19.68 10.62 3.66
N LYS A 262 -19.27 10.16 4.84
CA LYS A 262 -19.94 10.45 6.10
C LYS A 262 -19.91 11.94 6.43
N GLU A 263 -18.80 12.64 6.20
CA GLU A 263 -18.66 14.09 6.31
C GLU A 263 -19.65 14.82 5.39
N LEU A 264 -19.68 14.48 4.09
CA LEU A 264 -20.58 15.09 3.12
C LEU A 264 -22.07 14.92 3.48
N VAL A 265 -22.44 13.75 4.01
CA VAL A 265 -23.79 13.48 4.49
C VAL A 265 -24.07 14.27 5.78
N GLY A 266 -23.12 14.32 6.71
CA GLY A 266 -23.25 15.05 7.98
C GLY A 266 -23.39 16.57 7.79
N GLU A 267 -22.70 17.14 6.80
CA GLU A 267 -22.79 18.55 6.40
C GLU A 267 -24.09 18.86 5.60
N GLY A 268 -24.90 17.85 5.30
CA GLY A 268 -26.11 18.02 4.49
C GLY A 268 -25.84 18.32 3.02
N ARG A 269 -24.62 18.07 2.53
CA ARG A 269 -24.21 18.34 1.14
C ARG A 269 -24.71 17.28 0.17
N VAL A 270 -24.98 16.07 0.66
CA VAL A 270 -25.54 14.95 -0.11
C VAL A 270 -26.55 14.18 0.72
N ASP A 271 -27.60 13.68 0.08
CA ASP A 271 -28.50 12.72 0.71
C ASP A 271 -27.83 11.34 0.80
N PRO A 272 -27.96 10.60 1.90
CA PRO A 272 -27.38 9.28 2.04
C PRO A 272 -27.96 8.29 1.04
N ILE A 273 -27.10 7.54 0.36
CA ILE A 273 -27.45 6.37 -0.42
C ILE A 273 -26.74 5.14 0.16
N PRO A 274 -27.25 3.90 -0.04
CA PRO A 274 -26.59 2.71 0.46
C PRO A 274 -25.15 2.57 -0.04
N ILE A 275 -24.20 2.34 0.87
CA ILE A 275 -22.79 2.12 0.61
C ILE A 275 -22.46 0.70 1.06
N TYR A 276 -21.99 -0.12 0.14
CA TYR A 276 -21.60 -1.50 0.40
C TYR A 276 -20.09 -1.64 0.34
N ILE A 277 -19.48 -2.01 1.46
CA ILE A 277 -18.05 -2.34 1.54
C ILE A 277 -17.91 -3.84 1.28
N ASP A 278 -17.71 -4.19 0.01
CA ASP A 278 -17.66 -5.59 -0.41
C ASP A 278 -16.22 -6.12 -0.44
N SER A 279 -15.63 -6.20 0.75
CA SER A 279 -14.29 -6.72 0.98
C SER A 279 -14.17 -7.26 2.42
N PRO A 280 -14.06 -8.59 2.61
CA PRO A 280 -13.80 -9.18 3.93
C PRO A 280 -12.51 -8.66 4.59
N LEU A 281 -11.50 -8.37 3.78
CA LEU A 281 -10.26 -7.78 4.27
C LEU A 281 -10.47 -6.35 4.77
N ALA A 282 -11.29 -5.53 4.06
CA ALA A 282 -11.60 -4.18 4.51
C ALA A 282 -12.36 -4.16 5.84
N LEU A 283 -13.28 -5.12 6.06
CA LEU A 283 -13.95 -5.29 7.35
C LEU A 283 -12.92 -5.54 8.46
N LYS A 284 -12.01 -6.51 8.28
CA LYS A 284 -10.96 -6.81 9.27
C LYS A 284 -10.01 -5.63 9.48
N ALA A 285 -9.63 -4.93 8.40
CA ALA A 285 -8.80 -3.75 8.49
C ALA A 285 -9.48 -2.64 9.31
N THR A 286 -10.77 -2.41 9.09
CA THR A 286 -11.52 -1.41 9.86
C THR A 286 -11.55 -1.75 11.36
N GLU A 287 -11.61 -3.03 11.72
CA GLU A 287 -11.48 -3.46 13.13
C GLU A 287 -10.07 -3.16 13.69
N VAL A 288 -9.02 -3.29 12.87
CA VAL A 288 -7.66 -2.90 13.28
C VAL A 288 -7.58 -1.38 13.48
N PHE A 289 -8.17 -0.58 12.59
CA PHE A 289 -8.26 0.88 12.76
C PHE A 289 -8.91 1.24 14.11
N ARG A 290 -10.04 0.64 14.45
CA ARG A 290 -10.73 0.88 15.74
C ARG A 290 -9.86 0.61 16.97
N ARG A 291 -8.92 -0.35 16.87
CA ARG A 291 -8.00 -0.74 17.98
C ARG A 291 -6.79 0.17 18.11
N HIS A 292 -6.31 0.77 17.03
CA HIS A 292 -5.06 1.53 16.99
C HIS A 292 -5.29 3.04 16.86
N ARG A 293 -6.04 3.60 17.83
CA ARG A 293 -6.36 5.03 17.88
C ARG A 293 -5.14 5.92 18.12
N GLU A 294 -4.03 5.36 18.61
CA GLU A 294 -2.76 6.05 18.76
C GLU A 294 -2.15 6.57 17.46
N CYS A 295 -2.64 6.10 16.30
CA CYS A 295 -2.22 6.56 14.99
C CYS A 295 -3.11 7.69 14.43
N PHE A 296 -4.19 8.07 15.14
CA PHE A 296 -5.18 9.00 14.62
C PHE A 296 -4.80 10.46 14.86
N ASP A 297 -5.27 11.33 13.96
CA ASP A 297 -5.25 12.77 14.17
C ASP A 297 -6.23 13.20 15.28
N GLU A 298 -6.11 14.45 15.71
CA GLU A 298 -6.94 14.98 16.79
C GLU A 298 -8.43 15.03 16.44
N GLU A 299 -8.77 15.26 15.17
CA GLU A 299 -10.15 15.39 14.71
C GLU A 299 -10.86 14.03 14.76
N THR A 300 -10.21 12.99 14.25
CA THR A 300 -10.72 11.61 14.31
C THR A 300 -10.84 11.12 15.76
N LEU A 301 -9.86 11.46 16.62
CA LEU A 301 -9.93 11.13 18.05
C LEU A 301 -11.13 11.81 18.74
N LYS A 302 -11.44 13.07 18.42
CA LYS A 302 -12.63 13.77 18.94
C LYS A 302 -13.93 13.08 18.52
N THR A 303 -14.03 12.64 17.26
CA THR A 303 -15.19 11.89 16.76
C THR A 303 -15.41 10.61 17.57
N PHE A 304 -14.37 9.82 17.80
CA PHE A 304 -14.47 8.63 18.66
C PHE A 304 -14.83 8.93 20.12
N SER A 305 -14.45 10.09 20.64
CA SER A 305 -14.74 10.47 22.02
C SER A 305 -16.20 10.87 22.23
N SER A 306 -16.94 11.21 21.17
CA SER A 306 -18.36 11.50 21.18
C SER A 306 -19.29 10.29 21.05
N ASP A 307 -18.77 9.06 21.24
CA ASP A 307 -19.46 7.78 21.01
C ASP A 307 -19.93 7.56 19.56
N ASP A 308 -19.45 8.37 18.60
CA ASP A 308 -19.69 8.16 17.18
C ASP A 308 -18.51 7.38 16.55
N ASP A 309 -18.80 6.20 16.01
CA ASP A 309 -17.84 5.42 15.25
C ASP A 309 -17.70 6.03 13.83
N PRO A 310 -16.53 6.62 13.46
CA PRO A 310 -16.35 7.23 12.15
C PRO A 310 -16.54 6.27 10.99
N PHE A 311 -16.41 4.95 11.23
CA PHE A 311 -16.55 3.91 10.21
C PHE A 311 -17.93 3.25 10.19
N ALA A 312 -18.88 3.67 11.01
CA ALA A 312 -20.23 3.14 11.06
C ALA A 312 -21.29 4.19 10.70
N SER A 313 -22.34 3.76 10.01
CA SER A 313 -23.55 4.54 9.76
C SER A 313 -24.68 3.62 9.31
N ARG A 314 -25.94 4.06 9.44
CA ARG A 314 -27.14 3.30 8.98
C ARG A 314 -27.16 3.02 7.48
N TYR A 315 -26.37 3.76 6.68
CA TYR A 315 -26.30 3.59 5.23
C TYR A 315 -24.98 2.90 4.78
N ILE A 316 -24.10 2.49 5.71
CA ILE A 316 -22.86 1.78 5.43
C ILE A 316 -23.01 0.32 5.83
N HIS A 317 -22.78 -0.60 4.89
CA HIS A 317 -22.99 -2.02 5.06
C HIS A 317 -21.72 -2.79 4.67
N PHE A 318 -21.14 -3.52 5.62
CA PHE A 318 -20.00 -4.42 5.35
C PHE A 318 -20.51 -5.78 4.89
N ILE A 319 -20.03 -6.23 3.74
CA ILE A 319 -20.42 -7.49 3.11
C ILE A 319 -19.35 -8.56 3.36
N SER A 320 -19.72 -9.59 4.10
CA SER A 320 -18.80 -10.68 4.46
C SER A 320 -18.96 -11.90 3.55
N SER A 321 -20.21 -12.27 3.21
CA SER A 321 -20.50 -13.51 2.49
C SER A 321 -20.43 -13.35 0.95
N PRO A 322 -20.05 -14.43 0.23
CA PRO A 322 -20.10 -14.44 -1.24
C PRO A 322 -21.53 -14.32 -1.79
N GLU A 323 -22.52 -14.82 -1.05
CA GLU A 323 -23.94 -14.80 -1.43
C GLU A 323 -24.49 -13.37 -1.44
N GLU A 324 -24.17 -12.58 -0.39
CA GLU A 324 -24.51 -11.16 -0.33
C GLU A 324 -23.82 -10.38 -1.44
N SER A 325 -22.53 -10.62 -1.66
CA SER A 325 -21.78 -10.00 -2.75
C SER A 325 -22.42 -10.24 -4.13
N LYS A 326 -22.84 -11.47 -4.41
CA LYS A 326 -23.55 -11.81 -5.67
C LYS A 326 -24.87 -11.06 -5.80
N ARG A 327 -25.63 -10.86 -4.71
CA ARG A 327 -26.88 -10.08 -4.73
C ARG A 327 -26.68 -8.66 -5.20
N LEU A 328 -25.58 -8.00 -4.80
CA LEU A 328 -25.28 -6.63 -5.23
C LEU A 328 -25.20 -6.50 -6.75
N ASN A 329 -24.77 -7.55 -7.47
CA ASN A 329 -24.69 -7.54 -8.92
C ASN A 329 -26.09 -7.44 -9.59
N THR A 330 -27.11 -7.99 -8.97
CA THR A 330 -28.50 -8.05 -9.51
C THR A 330 -29.40 -6.94 -8.92
N MET A 331 -29.03 -6.36 -7.79
CA MET A 331 -29.76 -5.24 -7.20
C MET A 331 -29.72 -4.02 -8.11
N LYS A 332 -30.79 -3.23 -8.12
CA LYS A 332 -30.84 -1.91 -8.77
C LYS A 332 -30.33 -0.84 -7.80
N GLY A 333 -29.64 0.18 -8.34
CA GLY A 333 -29.22 1.34 -7.56
C GLY A 333 -30.40 2.24 -7.11
N PRO A 334 -30.13 3.37 -6.46
CA PRO A 334 -28.79 3.94 -6.25
C PRO A 334 -27.98 3.20 -5.20
N MET A 335 -26.69 3.00 -5.45
CA MET A 335 -25.76 2.47 -4.46
C MET A 335 -24.31 2.76 -4.82
N VAL A 336 -23.45 2.83 -3.81
CA VAL A 336 -21.99 2.77 -3.95
C VAL A 336 -21.49 1.39 -3.53
N ILE A 337 -20.63 0.77 -4.33
CA ILE A 337 -19.95 -0.49 -3.98
C ILE A 337 -18.45 -0.23 -3.95
N ILE A 338 -17.86 -0.23 -2.76
CA ILE A 338 -16.42 -0.12 -2.54
C ILE A 338 -15.87 -1.54 -2.39
N SER A 339 -14.97 -1.95 -3.28
CA SER A 339 -14.51 -3.34 -3.31
C SER A 339 -13.05 -3.47 -3.72
N SER A 340 -12.36 -4.45 -3.15
CA SER A 340 -10.95 -4.76 -3.46
C SER A 340 -10.86 -5.74 -4.66
N SER A 341 -9.80 -5.64 -5.48
CA SER A 341 -8.58 -4.87 -5.35
C SER A 341 -8.69 -3.49 -6.03
N GLY A 342 -7.89 -2.53 -5.52
CA GLY A 342 -7.87 -1.17 -6.06
C GLY A 342 -7.37 -1.06 -7.51
N MET A 343 -6.60 -2.06 -8.01
CA MET A 343 -6.08 -2.12 -9.39
C MET A 343 -6.89 -3.06 -10.31
N CYS A 344 -7.99 -3.62 -9.81
CA CYS A 344 -8.89 -4.52 -10.55
C CYS A 344 -8.25 -5.84 -11.05
N GLU A 345 -7.16 -6.30 -10.46
CA GLU A 345 -6.46 -7.52 -10.88
C GLU A 345 -7.06 -8.81 -10.29
N GLY A 346 -7.94 -8.70 -9.30
CA GLY A 346 -8.59 -9.81 -8.65
C GLY A 346 -9.65 -9.36 -7.67
N GLY A 347 -10.17 -10.30 -6.88
CA GLY A 347 -11.16 -10.02 -5.85
C GLY A 347 -12.58 -9.79 -6.39
N ARG A 348 -13.46 -9.37 -5.48
CA ARG A 348 -14.89 -9.19 -5.77
C ARG A 348 -15.15 -8.04 -6.73
N VAL A 349 -14.30 -7.03 -6.76
CA VAL A 349 -14.44 -5.87 -7.67
C VAL A 349 -14.50 -6.28 -9.13
N VAL A 350 -13.74 -7.29 -9.57
CA VAL A 350 -13.74 -7.76 -10.97
C VAL A 350 -15.10 -8.36 -11.35
N HIS A 351 -15.79 -9.01 -10.39
CA HIS A 351 -17.16 -9.47 -10.61
C HIS A 351 -18.15 -8.30 -10.72
N HIS A 352 -18.03 -7.28 -9.88
CA HIS A 352 -18.86 -6.07 -9.99
C HIS A 352 -18.62 -5.36 -11.32
N LEU A 353 -17.37 -5.21 -11.76
CA LEU A 353 -17.04 -4.64 -13.06
C LEU A 353 -17.67 -5.43 -14.20
N LYS A 354 -17.61 -6.76 -14.15
CA LYS A 354 -18.24 -7.62 -15.17
C LYS A 354 -19.74 -7.33 -15.35
N HIS A 355 -20.44 -7.03 -14.27
CA HIS A 355 -21.89 -6.77 -14.28
C HIS A 355 -22.25 -5.31 -14.48
N ALA A 356 -21.33 -4.37 -14.27
CA ALA A 356 -21.60 -2.93 -14.32
C ALA A 356 -21.08 -2.24 -15.58
N ILE A 357 -20.01 -2.75 -16.21
CA ILE A 357 -19.23 -2.03 -17.22
C ILE A 357 -19.97 -1.76 -18.53
N GLN A 358 -20.98 -2.56 -18.87
CA GLN A 358 -21.75 -2.45 -20.11
C GLN A 358 -23.03 -1.60 -19.97
N ASP A 359 -23.27 -1.01 -18.80
CA ASP A 359 -24.41 -0.14 -18.56
C ASP A 359 -23.91 1.32 -18.48
N GLU A 360 -24.38 2.17 -19.38
CA GLU A 360 -23.99 3.58 -19.49
C GLU A 360 -24.41 4.46 -18.28
N ALA A 361 -25.43 4.02 -17.54
CA ALA A 361 -25.86 4.70 -16.32
C ALA A 361 -24.88 4.50 -15.17
N ASN A 362 -24.11 3.42 -15.17
CA ASN A 362 -23.15 3.12 -14.09
C ASN A 362 -21.86 3.94 -14.19
N VAL A 363 -21.25 4.16 -13.04
CA VAL A 363 -19.98 4.90 -12.94
C VAL A 363 -18.94 4.03 -12.25
N ILE A 364 -17.72 4.00 -12.80
CA ILE A 364 -16.55 3.37 -12.16
C ILE A 364 -15.60 4.48 -11.72
N VAL A 365 -15.32 4.55 -10.42
CA VAL A 365 -14.56 5.64 -9.79
C VAL A 365 -13.21 5.14 -9.31
N PHE A 366 -12.13 5.61 -9.92
CA PHE A 366 -10.77 5.31 -9.48
C PHE A 366 -10.26 6.37 -8.51
N VAL A 367 -9.78 5.92 -7.36
CA VAL A 367 -9.34 6.75 -6.23
C VAL A 367 -7.85 6.56 -5.86
N GLY A 368 -7.08 5.89 -6.71
CA GLY A 368 -5.67 5.60 -6.48
C GLY A 368 -4.91 5.30 -7.76
N PHE A 369 -3.59 5.15 -7.59
CA PHE A 369 -2.68 4.80 -8.68
C PHE A 369 -3.08 3.48 -9.34
N GLN A 370 -2.90 3.40 -10.66
CA GLN A 370 -3.14 2.20 -11.45
C GLN A 370 -1.83 1.81 -12.14
N ALA A 371 -1.23 0.70 -11.71
CA ALA A 371 0.03 0.21 -12.25
C ALA A 371 -0.14 -0.24 -13.72
N GLU A 372 0.94 -0.17 -14.47
CA GLU A 372 0.96 -0.64 -15.86
C GLU A 372 0.48 -2.08 -16.01
N HIS A 373 -0.17 -2.37 -17.13
CA HIS A 373 -0.72 -3.69 -17.51
C HIS A 373 -1.93 -4.16 -16.69
N THR A 374 -2.39 -3.44 -15.65
CA THR A 374 -3.59 -3.82 -14.88
C THR A 374 -4.89 -3.51 -15.62
N LEU A 375 -5.99 -4.18 -15.24
CA LEU A 375 -7.31 -3.87 -15.77
C LEU A 375 -7.73 -2.44 -15.41
N GLY A 376 -7.43 -1.99 -14.18
CA GLY A 376 -7.70 -0.62 -13.76
C GLY A 376 -6.99 0.41 -14.65
N ARG A 377 -5.72 0.16 -15.02
CA ARG A 377 -4.97 1.03 -15.93
C ARG A 377 -5.61 1.15 -17.30
N LYS A 378 -6.02 0.04 -17.92
CA LYS A 378 -6.73 0.03 -19.21
C LYS A 378 -8.02 0.85 -19.16
N LEU A 379 -8.79 0.74 -18.09
CA LEU A 379 -10.02 1.51 -17.91
C LEU A 379 -9.73 3.02 -17.77
N VAL A 380 -8.71 3.37 -16.99
CA VAL A 380 -8.28 4.76 -16.77
C VAL A 380 -7.71 5.40 -18.06
N GLU A 381 -7.05 4.61 -18.91
CA GLU A 381 -6.57 5.02 -20.25
C GLU A 381 -7.70 5.11 -21.30
N GLY A 382 -8.91 4.70 -20.94
CA GLY A 382 -10.07 4.87 -21.80
C GLY A 382 -10.26 3.78 -22.87
N TRP A 383 -9.71 2.56 -22.65
CA TRP A 383 -9.93 1.45 -23.59
C TRP A 383 -11.43 1.16 -23.77
N ASP A 384 -11.89 1.06 -25.01
CA ASP A 384 -13.30 0.79 -25.33
C ASP A 384 -13.71 -0.67 -25.07
N VAL A 385 -12.75 -1.59 -25.18
CA VAL A 385 -12.94 -3.01 -24.91
C VAL A 385 -11.83 -3.48 -23.97
N VAL A 386 -12.23 -4.07 -22.84
CA VAL A 386 -11.30 -4.59 -21.83
C VAL A 386 -11.57 -6.06 -21.53
N PRO A 387 -10.52 -6.87 -21.28
CA PRO A 387 -10.71 -8.28 -20.92
C PRO A 387 -11.07 -8.41 -19.43
N ILE A 388 -12.27 -8.89 -19.13
CA ILE A 388 -12.70 -9.25 -17.78
C ILE A 388 -12.86 -10.76 -17.70
N PHE A 389 -12.09 -11.43 -16.83
CA PHE A 389 -11.97 -12.90 -16.80
C PHE A 389 -11.64 -13.53 -18.17
N GLY A 390 -10.82 -12.83 -18.96
CA GLY A 390 -10.43 -13.27 -20.30
C GLY A 390 -11.51 -13.08 -21.39
N VAL A 391 -12.67 -12.52 -21.05
CA VAL A 391 -13.75 -12.21 -21.99
C VAL A 391 -13.67 -10.75 -22.39
N PRO A 392 -13.57 -10.39 -23.69
CA PRO A 392 -13.64 -9.01 -24.13
C PRO A 392 -15.02 -8.41 -23.81
N MET A 393 -15.04 -7.28 -23.09
CA MET A 393 -16.26 -6.57 -22.72
C MET A 393 -16.20 -5.12 -23.18
N LYS A 394 -17.25 -4.64 -23.82
CA LYS A 394 -17.36 -3.24 -24.24
C LYS A 394 -17.63 -2.36 -23.03
N ARG A 395 -16.81 -1.31 -22.85
CA ARG A 395 -17.01 -0.31 -21.81
C ARG A 395 -18.07 0.71 -22.27
N GLN A 396 -19.17 0.78 -21.55
CA GLN A 396 -20.20 1.81 -21.70
C GLN A 396 -20.31 2.67 -20.44
N ALA A 397 -19.99 2.09 -19.26
CA ALA A 397 -19.94 2.83 -18.00
C ALA A 397 -18.97 4.02 -18.05
N GLN A 398 -19.34 5.09 -17.38
CA GLN A 398 -18.50 6.27 -17.21
C GLN A 398 -17.29 5.94 -16.32
N ILE A 399 -16.10 6.43 -16.70
CA ILE A 399 -14.89 6.33 -15.88
C ILE A 399 -14.56 7.69 -15.27
N VAL A 400 -14.45 7.74 -13.96
CA VAL A 400 -14.12 8.96 -13.22
C VAL A 400 -12.88 8.72 -12.37
N LYS A 401 -12.00 9.72 -12.28
CA LYS A 401 -10.77 9.68 -11.47
C LYS A 401 -10.81 10.76 -10.41
N PHE A 402 -10.33 10.39 -9.22
CA PHE A 402 -10.05 11.31 -8.12
C PHE A 402 -8.56 11.22 -7.79
N ASN A 403 -7.75 12.08 -8.40
CA ASN A 403 -6.29 12.03 -8.24
C ASN A 403 -5.80 12.57 -6.89
N GLY A 404 -6.62 13.37 -6.20
CA GLY A 404 -6.30 13.96 -4.90
C GLY A 404 -6.39 12.99 -3.71
N LEU A 405 -6.85 11.75 -3.94
CA LEU A 405 -7.01 10.74 -2.88
C LEU A 405 -5.81 9.75 -2.79
N SER A 406 -4.66 10.02 -3.39
CA SER A 406 -3.47 9.16 -3.21
C SER A 406 -2.92 9.29 -1.78
N ALA A 407 -2.52 8.16 -1.18
CA ALA A 407 -1.89 8.16 0.14
C ALA A 407 -0.41 8.55 0.11
N HIS A 408 0.27 8.39 -1.05
CA HIS A 408 1.69 8.73 -1.16
C HIS A 408 1.92 10.23 -1.24
N ALA A 409 3.04 10.66 -0.69
CA ALA A 409 3.61 11.98 -0.91
C ALA A 409 3.76 12.28 -2.41
N ASP A 410 3.49 13.50 -2.83
CA ASP A 410 3.78 13.94 -4.17
C ASP A 410 5.20 14.54 -4.29
N ARG A 411 5.59 15.00 -5.49
CA ARG A 411 6.91 15.57 -5.70
C ARG A 411 7.21 16.73 -4.74
N HIS A 412 6.23 17.59 -4.44
CA HIS A 412 6.41 18.71 -3.53
C HIS A 412 6.66 18.21 -2.10
N ASP A 413 5.89 17.25 -1.63
CA ASP A 413 6.02 16.66 -0.30
C ASP A 413 7.36 15.94 -0.14
N LEU A 414 7.77 15.14 -1.15
CA LEU A 414 9.07 14.45 -1.17
C LEU A 414 10.25 15.41 -1.11
N LEU A 415 10.20 16.52 -1.87
CA LEU A 415 11.24 17.56 -1.83
C LEU A 415 11.23 18.29 -0.48
N ALA A 416 10.06 18.58 0.09
CA ALA A 416 9.94 19.18 1.41
C ALA A 416 10.54 18.28 2.49
N TYR A 417 10.34 16.95 2.38
CA TYR A 417 10.94 15.97 3.28
C TYR A 417 12.47 16.00 3.22
N VAL A 418 13.06 16.02 2.02
CA VAL A 418 14.53 16.13 1.86
C VAL A 418 15.06 17.44 2.45
N ARG A 419 14.41 18.58 2.15
CA ARG A 419 14.81 19.91 2.65
C ARG A 419 14.74 20.03 4.19
N ALA A 420 13.87 19.26 4.82
CA ALA A 420 13.71 19.26 6.29
C ALA A 420 14.83 18.51 7.02
N ILE A 421 15.66 17.72 6.33
CA ILE A 421 16.78 17.00 6.96
C ILE A 421 17.95 17.96 7.18
N HIS A 422 18.31 18.19 8.43
CA HIS A 422 19.44 19.05 8.81
C HIS A 422 20.40 18.35 9.79
N PRO A 423 21.73 18.30 9.47
CA PRO A 423 22.34 18.71 8.22
C PRO A 423 21.86 17.86 7.02
N PRO A 424 21.97 18.35 5.78
CA PRO A 424 21.61 17.59 4.59
C PRO A 424 22.35 16.25 4.53
N PRO A 425 21.72 15.14 4.10
CA PRO A 425 22.39 13.87 3.94
C PRO A 425 23.50 13.93 2.89
N SER A 426 24.57 13.19 3.09
CA SER A 426 25.66 13.07 2.11
C SER A 426 25.24 12.29 0.86
N SER A 427 24.37 11.27 1.06
CA SER A 427 23.94 10.37 -0.01
C SER A 427 22.43 10.13 0.03
N VAL A 428 21.80 10.11 -1.15
CA VAL A 428 20.36 9.79 -1.31
C VAL A 428 20.19 8.67 -2.35
N PHE A 429 19.51 7.60 -1.96
CA PHE A 429 19.13 6.51 -2.84
C PHE A 429 17.63 6.60 -3.13
N ILE A 430 17.28 6.82 -4.41
CA ILE A 430 15.89 6.95 -4.85
C ILE A 430 15.36 5.58 -5.23
N VAL A 431 14.32 5.12 -4.53
CA VAL A 431 13.71 3.80 -4.68
C VAL A 431 12.19 3.91 -4.82
N HIS A 432 11.48 2.80 -4.93
CA HIS A 432 10.02 2.70 -4.89
C HIS A 432 9.32 3.71 -5.82
N GLY A 433 9.68 3.68 -7.09
CA GLY A 433 9.10 4.47 -8.18
C GLY A 433 9.44 3.82 -9.52
N GLU A 434 8.59 4.03 -10.52
CA GLU A 434 8.95 3.67 -11.89
C GLU A 434 10.18 4.49 -12.33
N GLU A 435 10.94 3.99 -13.28
CA GLU A 435 12.24 4.60 -13.67
C GLU A 435 12.12 6.09 -14.00
N LYS A 436 11.07 6.48 -14.70
CA LYS A 436 10.84 7.89 -15.08
C LYS A 436 10.64 8.78 -13.86
N GLN A 437 9.83 8.35 -12.88
CA GLN A 437 9.54 9.08 -11.66
C GLN A 437 10.79 9.22 -10.79
N ALA A 438 11.51 8.12 -10.62
CA ALA A 438 12.74 8.10 -9.83
C ALA A 438 13.82 9.02 -10.42
N LEU A 439 14.04 8.97 -11.73
CA LEU A 439 15.02 9.85 -12.42
C LEU A 439 14.60 11.32 -12.38
N SER A 440 13.30 11.62 -12.49
CA SER A 440 12.78 13.00 -12.41
C SER A 440 13.01 13.58 -11.02
N LEU A 441 12.71 12.83 -9.96
CA LEU A 441 12.97 13.25 -8.58
C LEU A 441 14.45 13.44 -8.31
N ALA A 442 15.29 12.48 -8.73
CA ALA A 442 16.74 12.54 -8.58
C ALA A 442 17.33 13.81 -9.22
N ALA A 443 16.92 14.12 -10.45
CA ALA A 443 17.36 15.33 -11.15
C ALA A 443 16.96 16.62 -10.43
N THR A 444 15.75 16.66 -9.85
CA THR A 444 15.27 17.83 -9.10
C THR A 444 16.06 18.00 -7.80
N ILE A 445 16.28 16.94 -7.02
CA ILE A 445 17.07 17.01 -5.78
C ILE A 445 18.53 17.40 -6.11
N GLN A 446 19.13 16.85 -7.17
CA GLN A 446 20.50 17.18 -7.58
C GLN A 446 20.65 18.66 -7.95
N ALA A 447 19.65 19.23 -8.59
CA ALA A 447 19.66 20.66 -8.93
C ALA A 447 19.57 21.57 -7.69
N GLU A 448 18.81 21.17 -6.67
CA GLU A 448 18.67 21.90 -5.40
C GLU A 448 19.88 21.72 -4.47
N HIS A 449 20.52 20.55 -4.52
CA HIS A 449 21.62 20.14 -3.64
C HIS A 449 22.81 19.59 -4.45
N PRO A 450 23.60 20.44 -5.14
CA PRO A 450 24.68 19.98 -6.03
C PRO A 450 25.79 19.17 -5.34
N GLY A 451 25.97 19.33 -4.03
CA GLY A 451 26.97 18.61 -3.23
C GLY A 451 26.52 17.25 -2.70
N MET A 452 25.25 16.86 -2.93
CA MET A 452 24.66 15.61 -2.45
C MET A 452 24.89 14.50 -3.49
N GLU A 453 25.30 13.31 -3.06
CA GLU A 453 25.42 12.16 -3.95
C GLU A 453 24.06 11.50 -4.12
N ILE A 454 23.52 11.49 -5.36
CA ILE A 454 22.19 10.95 -5.64
C ILE A 454 22.30 9.75 -6.56
N SER A 455 21.73 8.63 -6.15
CA SER A 455 21.70 7.38 -6.89
C SER A 455 20.29 6.88 -7.10
N VAL A 456 20.00 6.39 -8.32
CA VAL A 456 18.79 5.62 -8.63
C VAL A 456 19.22 4.17 -8.88
N PRO A 457 19.18 3.30 -7.86
CA PRO A 457 19.73 1.95 -7.92
C PRO A 457 19.07 1.08 -8.98
N HIS A 458 19.83 0.15 -9.53
CA HIS A 458 19.28 -1.01 -10.22
C HIS A 458 19.06 -2.17 -9.25
N MET A 459 18.11 -3.04 -9.57
CA MET A 459 17.93 -4.27 -8.80
C MET A 459 19.21 -5.12 -8.84
N GLY A 460 19.65 -5.59 -7.67
CA GLY A 460 20.88 -6.36 -7.48
C GLY A 460 22.14 -5.50 -7.29
N SER A 461 22.04 -4.16 -7.33
CA SER A 461 23.21 -3.30 -7.05
C SER A 461 23.51 -3.22 -5.55
N THR A 462 24.80 -3.07 -5.23
CA THR A 462 25.34 -2.88 -3.87
C THR A 462 26.26 -1.66 -3.86
N TYR A 463 26.15 -0.87 -2.80
CA TYR A 463 26.94 0.34 -2.57
C TYR A 463 27.65 0.23 -1.23
N ASP A 464 28.91 0.64 -1.20
CA ASP A 464 29.64 0.87 0.06
C ASP A 464 29.29 2.27 0.59
N VAL A 465 28.77 2.33 1.81
CA VAL A 465 28.16 3.53 2.41
C VAL A 465 28.69 3.76 3.84
#